data_17ab70d158ee6c45b7448a7bdc3dfc1d
#
_entry.id   17ab70d158ee6c45b7448a7bdc3dfc1d
#
_cell.length_a   1.000
_cell.length_b   1.000
_cell.length_c   1.000
_cell.angle_alpha   90.00
_cell.angle_beta   90.00
_cell.angle_gamma   90.00
#
_symmetry.space_group_name_H-M   'P 1'
#
loop_
_entity.id
_entity.type
_entity.pdbx_description
1 polymer ?
#
loop_
_entity_poly.entity_id
_entity_poly.type
_entity_poly.pdbx_seq_one_letter_code
_entity_poly.pdbx_strand_id
1 'polypeptide(L)'
;MARSFKTEDGRILSLGGKYGFSMSEKKEIKKLTDSLLARENIVRDAEYEMVALARGAEDIGNTYVEVDIGRQKIFYFENGELQLSSDCVTGNVARRHGTPDGVYSLSYKAKNATLKGPDYEAKVNYWMPFNRGIGFHDALWRNRFGGSIYRNAGSHGCINLPFSSAQDLFQKVYQGIPVVCHF
;
A
#
# COMPACT_ATOMS: atom_id res chain seq x y z
N MET A 1 -15.30 3.57 -3.45
CA MET A 1 -16.21 2.40 -3.40
C MET A 1 -15.74 1.51 -2.26
N ALA A 2 -16.65 0.96 -1.46
CA ALA A 2 -16.30 -0.02 -0.44
C ALA A 2 -16.19 -1.41 -1.09
N ARG A 3 -15.23 -2.23 -0.64
CA ARG A 3 -14.95 -3.58 -1.13
C ARG A 3 -15.13 -4.58 -0.01
N SER A 4 -15.69 -5.73 -0.34
CA SER A 4 -15.65 -6.89 0.56
C SER A 4 -14.26 -7.51 0.49
N PHE A 5 -13.62 -7.69 1.63
CA PHE A 5 -12.30 -8.29 1.73
C PHE A 5 -12.29 -9.35 2.82
N LYS A 6 -11.81 -10.55 2.49
CA LYS A 6 -11.60 -11.63 3.44
C LYS A 6 -10.17 -11.59 3.92
N THR A 7 -9.99 -11.32 5.20
CA THR A 7 -8.69 -11.25 5.86
C THR A 7 -8.02 -12.61 6.00
N GLU A 8 -6.72 -12.61 6.32
CA GLU A 8 -5.95 -13.84 6.60
C GLU A 8 -6.59 -14.70 7.68
N ASP A 9 -7.15 -14.10 8.73
CA ASP A 9 -7.85 -14.81 9.83
C ASP A 9 -9.32 -15.14 9.52
N GLY A 10 -9.79 -14.87 8.30
CA GLY A 10 -11.11 -15.26 7.80
C GLY A 10 -12.23 -14.26 8.07
N ARG A 11 -11.98 -13.11 8.70
CA ARG A 11 -12.98 -12.03 8.86
C ARG A 11 -13.33 -11.43 7.50
N ILE A 12 -14.58 -11.01 7.34
CA ILE A 12 -15.02 -10.28 6.15
C ILE A 12 -15.21 -8.83 6.52
N LEU A 13 -14.45 -7.96 5.88
CA LEU A 13 -14.45 -6.52 6.13
C LEU A 13 -14.97 -5.76 4.90
N SER A 14 -15.59 -4.61 5.16
CA SER A 14 -15.94 -3.64 4.11
C SER A 14 -14.92 -2.50 4.14
N LEU A 15 -14.03 -2.47 3.17
CA LEU A 15 -12.91 -1.52 3.13
C LEU A 15 -13.07 -0.50 2.02
N GLY A 16 -12.87 0.76 2.35
CA GLY A 16 -12.70 1.84 1.39
C GLY A 16 -11.24 1.96 0.93
N GLY A 17 -10.90 3.07 0.31
CA GLY A 17 -9.53 3.39 -0.04
C GLY A 17 -9.37 3.97 -1.44
N LYS A 18 -8.13 4.24 -1.83
CA LYS A 18 -7.78 4.89 -3.10
C LYS A 18 -7.44 3.90 -4.21
N TYR A 19 -7.35 2.61 -3.91
CA TYR A 19 -7.10 1.57 -4.90
C TYR A 19 -8.28 1.45 -5.87
N GLY A 20 -8.00 1.14 -7.13
CA GLY A 20 -9.03 0.93 -8.15
C GLY A 20 -8.66 1.52 -9.49
N PHE A 21 -9.68 1.86 -10.27
CA PHE A 21 -9.52 2.59 -11.52
C PHE A 21 -9.81 4.07 -11.25
N SER A 22 -8.82 4.91 -11.48
CA SER A 22 -8.95 6.36 -11.40
C SER A 22 -8.52 6.97 -12.72
N MET A 23 -9.41 7.72 -13.35
CA MET A 23 -9.16 8.39 -14.61
C MET A 23 -8.62 9.82 -14.36
N SER A 24 -7.66 10.24 -15.17
CA SER A 24 -7.22 11.63 -15.21
C SER A 24 -8.16 12.45 -16.11
N GLU A 25 -9.13 13.10 -15.51
CA GLU A 25 -10.08 13.94 -16.24
C GLU A 25 -9.37 14.95 -17.18
N LYS A 26 -8.34 15.63 -16.67
CA LYS A 26 -7.58 16.61 -17.45
C LYS A 26 -6.88 16.00 -18.65
N LYS A 27 -6.24 14.84 -18.48
CA LYS A 27 -5.56 14.14 -19.59
C LYS A 27 -6.58 13.60 -20.59
N GLU A 28 -7.68 13.05 -20.08
CA GLU A 28 -8.74 12.50 -20.92
C GLU A 28 -9.39 13.58 -21.79
N ILE A 29 -9.78 14.73 -21.21
CA ILE A 29 -10.33 15.87 -21.95
C ILE A 29 -9.34 16.33 -23.03
N LYS A 30 -8.05 16.46 -22.67
CA LYS A 30 -7.03 16.86 -23.66
C LYS A 30 -6.97 15.87 -24.83
N LYS A 31 -6.88 14.57 -24.56
CA LYS A 31 -6.81 13.53 -25.60
C LYS A 31 -8.06 13.51 -26.49
N LEU A 32 -9.25 13.62 -25.90
CA LEU A 32 -10.50 13.70 -26.67
C LEU A 32 -10.54 14.94 -27.55
N THR A 33 -10.13 16.09 -27.01
CA THR A 33 -10.09 17.35 -27.78
C THR A 33 -9.10 17.24 -28.96
N ASP A 34 -7.89 16.71 -28.72
CA ASP A 34 -6.89 16.53 -29.75
C ASP A 34 -7.44 15.63 -30.89
N SER A 35 -8.11 14.53 -30.56
CA SER A 35 -8.69 13.59 -31.53
C SER A 35 -9.85 14.21 -32.33
N LEU A 36 -10.71 15.00 -31.66
CA LEU A 36 -11.80 15.74 -32.34
C LEU A 36 -11.25 16.75 -33.33
N LEU A 37 -10.22 17.50 -32.95
CA LEU A 37 -9.56 18.48 -33.83
C LEU A 37 -8.88 17.81 -35.04
N ALA A 38 -8.29 16.63 -34.81
CA ALA A 38 -7.68 15.83 -35.87
C ALA A 38 -8.70 15.10 -36.76
N ARG A 39 -9.99 15.10 -36.38
CA ARG A 39 -11.09 14.35 -37.02
C ARG A 39 -10.80 12.85 -37.11
N GLU A 40 -10.19 12.31 -36.08
CA GLU A 40 -9.83 10.89 -35.97
C GLU A 40 -10.93 10.11 -35.24
N ASN A 41 -11.29 8.95 -35.79
CA ASN A 41 -12.10 7.95 -35.09
C ASN A 41 -11.15 7.05 -34.30
N ILE A 42 -11.16 7.16 -32.97
CA ILE A 42 -10.31 6.38 -32.10
C ILE A 42 -11.12 5.47 -31.17
N VAL A 43 -10.58 4.26 -30.96
CA VAL A 43 -11.03 3.36 -29.91
C VAL A 43 -9.82 3.08 -29.03
N ARG A 44 -9.86 3.49 -27.78
CA ARG A 44 -8.75 3.33 -26.84
C ARG A 44 -9.26 3.26 -25.40
N ASP A 45 -8.41 2.81 -24.50
CA ASP A 45 -8.66 2.97 -23.08
C ASP A 45 -8.57 4.44 -22.65
N ALA A 46 -9.25 4.79 -21.56
CA ALA A 46 -9.16 6.10 -20.94
C ALA A 46 -7.76 6.37 -20.37
N GLU A 47 -7.42 7.63 -20.15
CA GLU A 47 -6.17 8.05 -19.51
C GLU A 47 -6.24 7.82 -17.99
N TYR A 48 -5.89 6.61 -17.56
CA TYR A 48 -5.89 6.26 -16.15
C TYR A 48 -4.68 6.83 -15.40
N GLU A 49 -4.91 7.29 -14.16
CA GLU A 49 -3.88 7.61 -13.17
C GLU A 49 -3.56 6.40 -12.29
N MET A 50 -4.54 5.53 -12.09
CA MET A 50 -4.42 4.30 -11.34
C MET A 50 -5.25 3.22 -12.04
N VAL A 51 -4.68 2.03 -12.10
CA VAL A 51 -5.32 0.85 -12.67
C VAL A 51 -5.21 -0.27 -11.65
N ALA A 52 -6.36 -0.84 -11.25
CA ALA A 52 -6.40 -2.05 -10.42
C ALA A 52 -5.98 -3.28 -11.23
N LEU A 53 -5.53 -4.34 -10.55
CA LEU A 53 -5.14 -5.59 -11.19
C LEU A 53 -6.31 -6.30 -11.89
N ALA A 54 -7.53 -6.10 -11.40
CA ALA A 54 -8.75 -6.63 -11.97
C ALA A 54 -9.87 -5.59 -11.95
N ARG A 55 -10.91 -5.79 -12.78
CA ARG A 55 -12.13 -4.98 -12.75
C ARG A 55 -13.19 -5.66 -11.88
N GLY A 56 -14.05 -4.85 -11.24
CA GLY A 56 -15.19 -5.33 -10.47
C GLY A 56 -14.99 -5.33 -8.96
N ALA A 57 -15.81 -6.10 -8.27
CA ALA A 57 -15.84 -6.13 -6.79
C ALA A 57 -14.60 -6.83 -6.18
N GLU A 58 -13.93 -7.68 -6.94
CA GLU A 58 -12.74 -8.43 -6.54
C GLU A 58 -11.45 -7.83 -7.16
N ASP A 59 -11.40 -6.51 -7.26
CA ASP A 59 -10.30 -5.79 -7.89
C ASP A 59 -8.95 -5.93 -7.16
N ILE A 60 -8.94 -6.39 -5.91
CA ILE A 60 -7.72 -6.72 -5.15
C ILE A 60 -7.06 -7.99 -5.71
N GLY A 61 -7.86 -8.97 -6.18
CA GLY A 61 -7.34 -10.24 -6.68
C GLY A 61 -6.71 -11.10 -5.57
N ASN A 62 -5.85 -12.04 -5.99
CA ASN A 62 -5.25 -13.05 -5.12
C ASN A 62 -3.76 -12.77 -4.79
N THR A 63 -3.21 -11.65 -5.28
CA THR A 63 -1.83 -11.25 -5.02
C THR A 63 -1.83 -9.85 -4.40
N TYR A 64 -1.53 -9.75 -3.10
CA TYR A 64 -1.61 -8.49 -2.35
C TYR A 64 -0.77 -8.55 -1.06
N VAL A 65 -0.58 -7.39 -0.45
CA VAL A 65 -0.03 -7.28 0.91
C VAL A 65 -1.16 -6.90 1.86
N GLU A 66 -1.37 -7.69 2.89
CA GLU A 66 -2.29 -7.40 4.00
C GLU A 66 -1.51 -6.86 5.19
N VAL A 67 -2.02 -5.81 5.83
CA VAL A 67 -1.51 -5.21 7.06
C VAL A 67 -2.60 -5.27 8.11
N ASP A 68 -2.52 -6.22 9.02
CA ASP A 68 -3.37 -6.27 10.20
C ASP A 68 -2.80 -5.35 11.28
N ILE A 69 -3.38 -4.16 11.39
CA ILE A 69 -2.96 -3.14 12.34
C ILE A 69 -3.27 -3.58 13.78
N GLY A 70 -4.35 -4.32 13.98
CA GLY A 70 -4.75 -4.83 15.29
C GLY A 70 -3.77 -5.85 15.84
N ARG A 71 -3.36 -6.81 15.02
CA ARG A 71 -2.39 -7.87 15.34
C ARG A 71 -0.94 -7.45 15.14
N GLN A 72 -0.68 -6.30 14.51
CA GLN A 72 0.65 -5.80 14.15
C GLN A 72 1.45 -6.81 13.32
N LYS A 73 0.81 -7.31 12.27
CA LYS A 73 1.38 -8.27 11.33
C LYS A 73 1.17 -7.81 9.90
N ILE A 74 2.10 -8.22 9.03
CA ILE A 74 1.91 -8.19 7.60
C ILE A 74 1.84 -9.61 7.06
N PHE A 75 1.09 -9.76 5.96
CA PHE A 75 1.02 -10.98 5.18
C PHE A 75 1.14 -10.62 3.70
N TYR A 76 1.97 -11.35 2.98
CA TYR A 76 2.03 -11.24 1.52
C TYR A 76 1.49 -12.52 0.92
N PHE A 77 0.47 -12.36 0.10
CA PHE A 77 -0.12 -13.43 -0.68
C PHE A 77 0.28 -13.30 -2.16
N GLU A 78 0.60 -14.41 -2.77
CA GLU A 78 0.84 -14.54 -4.20
C GLU A 78 -0.01 -15.67 -4.76
N ASN A 79 -0.88 -15.34 -5.72
CA ASN A 79 -1.84 -16.31 -6.31
C ASN A 79 -2.71 -17.05 -5.26
N GLY A 80 -3.04 -16.37 -4.17
CA GLY A 80 -3.84 -16.91 -3.06
C GLY A 80 -3.05 -17.70 -2.02
N GLU A 81 -1.76 -17.90 -2.21
CA GLU A 81 -0.89 -18.60 -1.27
C GLU A 81 -0.09 -17.62 -0.39
N LEU A 82 -0.03 -17.87 0.92
CA LEU A 82 0.75 -17.09 1.85
C LEU A 82 2.25 -17.33 1.64
N GLN A 83 2.97 -16.30 1.22
CA GLN A 83 4.41 -16.35 0.91
C GLN A 83 5.30 -15.68 1.97
N LEU A 84 4.73 -14.75 2.75
CA LEU A 84 5.46 -14.06 3.81
C LEU A 84 4.49 -13.66 4.93
N SER A 85 4.90 -13.89 6.16
CA SER A 85 4.29 -13.34 7.36
C SER A 85 5.35 -12.75 8.26
N SER A 86 5.11 -11.56 8.80
CA SER A 86 6.05 -10.89 9.70
C SER A 86 5.34 -10.01 10.70
N ASP A 87 5.90 -9.92 11.91
CA ASP A 87 5.54 -8.87 12.84
C ASP A 87 5.98 -7.50 12.29
N CYS A 88 5.22 -6.47 12.60
CA CYS A 88 5.52 -5.09 12.20
C CYS A 88 5.27 -4.10 13.35
N VAL A 89 5.62 -2.83 13.12
CA VAL A 89 5.16 -1.73 13.96
C VAL A 89 4.56 -0.66 13.06
N THR A 90 3.27 -0.42 13.21
CA THR A 90 2.52 0.59 12.46
C THR A 90 2.58 1.97 13.12
N GLY A 91 1.80 2.92 12.62
CA GLY A 91 1.77 4.29 13.09
C GLY A 91 1.32 4.44 14.56
N ASN A 92 1.85 5.47 15.24
CA ASN A 92 1.61 5.76 16.65
C ASN A 92 0.22 6.32 16.89
N VAL A 93 -0.64 5.54 17.54
CA VAL A 93 -2.03 5.93 17.82
C VAL A 93 -2.11 7.08 18.84
N ALA A 94 -1.32 7.03 19.92
CA ALA A 94 -1.34 8.05 20.95
C ALA A 94 -0.95 9.45 20.42
N ARG A 95 -0.08 9.50 19.40
CA ARG A 95 0.33 10.73 18.72
C ARG A 95 -0.53 11.08 17.51
N ARG A 96 -1.64 10.37 17.27
CA ARG A 96 -2.51 10.55 16.10
C ARG A 96 -1.79 10.35 14.76
N HIS A 97 -0.74 9.54 14.74
CA HIS A 97 0.00 9.13 13.57
C HIS A 97 -0.37 7.70 13.13
N GLY A 98 -1.56 7.21 13.49
CA GLY A 98 -1.99 5.86 13.14
C GLY A 98 -1.91 5.62 11.63
N THR A 99 -1.52 4.41 11.24
CA THR A 99 -1.64 3.98 9.85
C THR A 99 -3.11 3.95 9.47
N PRO A 100 -3.54 4.66 8.42
CA PRO A 100 -4.95 4.65 8.02
C PRO A 100 -5.32 3.30 7.40
N ASP A 101 -6.50 2.81 7.77
CA ASP A 101 -7.13 1.64 7.13
C ASP A 101 -7.55 1.96 5.68
N GLY A 102 -7.77 0.92 4.89
CA GLY A 102 -8.20 1.02 3.50
C GLY A 102 -7.34 0.22 2.53
N VAL A 103 -7.71 0.30 1.24
CA VAL A 103 -7.00 -0.36 0.15
C VAL A 103 -6.23 0.67 -0.66
N TYR A 104 -4.96 0.41 -0.85
CA TYR A 104 -3.98 1.27 -1.52
C TYR A 104 -3.27 0.51 -2.64
N SER A 105 -2.46 1.22 -3.40
CA SER A 105 -1.56 0.65 -4.42
C SER A 105 -0.12 0.97 -4.06
N LEU A 106 0.78 0.01 -4.16
CA LEU A 106 2.21 0.27 -4.03
C LEU A 106 2.67 1.20 -5.14
N SER A 107 3.21 2.37 -4.77
CA SER A 107 3.53 3.42 -5.74
C SER A 107 4.82 3.14 -6.51
N TYR A 108 5.84 2.72 -5.82
CA TYR A 108 7.16 2.33 -6.34
C TYR A 108 7.95 1.59 -5.26
N LYS A 109 9.18 1.18 -5.57
CA LYS A 109 10.12 0.69 -4.58
C LYS A 109 11.53 1.25 -4.83
N ALA A 110 12.26 1.52 -3.75
CA ALA A 110 13.60 2.07 -3.82
C ALA A 110 14.52 1.46 -2.75
N LYS A 111 15.80 1.32 -3.07
CA LYS A 111 16.83 0.95 -2.10
C LYS A 111 17.56 2.20 -1.59
N ASN A 112 18.09 2.11 -0.36
CA ASN A 112 18.93 3.15 0.25
C ASN A 112 18.26 4.53 0.24
N ALA A 113 16.99 4.58 0.66
CA ALA A 113 16.22 5.80 0.72
C ALA A 113 16.45 6.57 2.04
N THR A 114 16.29 7.88 1.98
CA THR A 114 16.25 8.73 3.18
C THR A 114 14.84 9.26 3.34
N LEU A 115 14.17 8.84 4.41
CA LEU A 115 12.84 9.30 4.76
C LEU A 115 12.94 10.55 5.61
N LYS A 116 12.27 11.62 5.20
CA LYS A 116 12.30 12.91 5.90
C LYS A 116 10.91 13.32 6.33
N GLY A 117 10.78 13.74 7.56
CA GLY A 117 9.60 14.39 8.13
C GLY A 117 9.98 15.71 8.81
N PRO A 118 9.01 16.42 9.40
CA PRO A 118 9.26 17.71 10.04
C PRO A 118 10.29 17.63 11.17
N ASP A 119 10.38 16.50 11.86
CA ASP A 119 11.16 16.27 13.08
C ASP A 119 12.04 15.01 13.04
N TYR A 120 12.17 14.38 11.87
CA TYR A 120 13.01 13.19 11.72
C TYR A 120 13.66 13.07 10.34
N GLU A 121 14.80 12.41 10.33
CA GLU A 121 15.45 11.88 9.12
C GLU A 121 15.88 10.44 9.40
N ALA A 122 15.46 9.49 8.57
CA ALA A 122 15.76 8.08 8.75
C ALA A 122 16.26 7.46 7.44
N LYS A 123 17.44 6.84 7.48
CA LYS A 123 17.97 6.05 6.37
C LYS A 123 17.42 4.63 6.46
N VAL A 124 16.90 4.14 5.34
CA VAL A 124 16.33 2.80 5.21
C VAL A 124 16.92 2.10 4.00
N ASN A 125 17.09 0.79 4.08
CA ASN A 125 17.63 -0.01 2.97
C ASN A 125 16.56 -0.31 1.91
N TYR A 126 15.32 -0.50 2.34
CA TYR A 126 14.19 -0.86 1.50
C TYR A 126 13.04 0.10 1.77
N TRP A 127 12.54 0.76 0.73
CA TRP A 127 11.42 1.69 0.80
C TRP A 127 10.35 1.32 -0.22
N MET A 128 9.12 1.16 0.24
CA MET A 128 7.98 0.69 -0.54
C MET A 128 6.74 1.50 -0.17
N PRO A 129 6.56 2.73 -0.71
CA PRO A 129 5.43 3.60 -0.40
C PRO A 129 4.14 3.15 -1.08
N PHE A 130 3.00 3.31 -0.38
CA PHE A 130 1.68 2.99 -0.89
C PHE A 130 0.61 4.05 -0.63
N ASN A 131 0.83 4.97 0.33
CA ASN A 131 -0.10 6.04 0.60
C ASN A 131 0.65 7.34 0.92
N ARG A 132 0.90 8.19 -0.09
CA ARG A 132 1.71 9.41 0.03
C ARG A 132 3.09 9.10 0.64
N GLY A 133 3.36 9.63 1.88
CA GLY A 133 4.60 9.37 2.63
C GLY A 133 4.55 8.13 3.53
N ILE A 134 3.53 7.28 3.44
CA ILE A 134 3.39 6.05 4.20
C ILE A 134 3.78 4.86 3.32
N GLY A 135 4.63 3.98 3.85
CA GLY A 135 5.10 2.78 3.16
C GLY A 135 5.71 1.77 4.10
N PHE A 136 6.11 0.63 3.55
CA PHE A 136 6.91 -0.38 4.25
C PHE A 136 8.39 -0.02 4.16
N HIS A 137 9.12 -0.26 5.25
CA HIS A 137 10.56 -0.12 5.28
C HIS A 137 11.18 -0.91 6.44
N ASP A 138 12.47 -1.25 6.32
CA ASP A 138 13.25 -1.77 7.43
C ASP A 138 13.46 -0.71 8.52
N ALA A 139 13.51 -1.15 9.77
CA ALA A 139 13.71 -0.28 10.92
C ALA A 139 14.81 -0.82 11.82
N LEU A 140 16.07 -0.62 11.41
CA LEU A 140 17.26 -1.11 12.13
C LEU A 140 17.41 -0.55 13.55
N TRP A 141 16.73 0.55 13.86
CA TRP A 141 16.68 1.16 15.20
C TRP A 141 15.72 0.48 16.15
N ARG A 142 15.00 -0.58 15.70
CA ARG A 142 14.06 -1.35 16.51
C ARG A 142 14.58 -2.76 16.75
N ASN A 143 14.54 -3.18 18.02
CA ASN A 143 14.88 -4.55 18.41
C ASN A 143 13.64 -5.43 18.61
N ARG A 144 12.43 -4.84 18.59
CA ARG A 144 11.17 -5.53 18.84
C ARG A 144 10.11 -5.03 17.86
N PHE A 145 9.28 -5.98 17.42
CA PHE A 145 8.14 -5.73 16.53
C PHE A 145 6.89 -6.42 17.09
N GLY A 146 5.72 -6.05 16.59
CA GLY A 146 4.46 -6.64 16.99
C GLY A 146 3.86 -6.09 18.29
N GLY A 147 2.79 -6.75 18.76
CA GLY A 147 2.14 -6.47 20.02
C GLY A 147 1.53 -5.07 20.13
N SER A 148 1.70 -4.43 21.28
CA SER A 148 1.09 -3.12 21.58
C SER A 148 2.03 -1.93 21.33
N ILE A 149 3.19 -2.13 20.70
CA ILE A 149 4.22 -1.08 20.50
C ILE A 149 3.63 0.13 19.75
N TYR A 150 2.79 -0.10 18.74
CA TYR A 150 2.19 0.96 17.92
C TYR A 150 1.32 1.93 18.71
N ARG A 151 0.82 1.55 19.87
CA ARG A 151 -0.06 2.40 20.70
C ARG A 151 0.65 3.66 21.19
N ASN A 152 1.91 3.52 21.66
CA ASN A 152 2.66 4.60 22.30
C ASN A 152 4.04 4.85 21.67
N ALA A 153 4.63 3.86 20.98
CA ALA A 153 5.96 3.91 20.38
C ALA A 153 5.96 3.49 18.89
N GLY A 154 4.84 3.73 18.21
CA GLY A 154 4.68 3.50 16.78
C GLY A 154 5.47 4.48 15.92
N SER A 155 5.36 4.32 14.61
CA SER A 155 5.95 5.18 13.58
C SER A 155 5.12 6.46 13.36
N HIS A 156 5.48 7.28 12.37
CA HIS A 156 4.68 8.39 11.87
C HIS A 156 3.64 7.95 10.80
N GLY A 157 3.25 6.68 10.81
CA GLY A 157 2.27 6.11 9.88
C GLY A 157 2.82 4.94 9.05
N CYS A 158 4.13 4.87 8.84
CA CYS A 158 4.79 3.80 8.09
C CYS A 158 4.70 2.44 8.80
N ILE A 159 4.89 1.39 8.02
CA ILE A 159 4.96 0.01 8.49
C ILE A 159 6.44 -0.36 8.65
N ASN A 160 6.91 -0.33 9.88
CA ASN A 160 8.27 -0.70 10.24
C ASN A 160 8.40 -2.22 10.28
N LEU A 161 9.37 -2.77 9.57
CA LEU A 161 9.64 -4.19 9.48
C LEU A 161 11.03 -4.55 10.02
N PRO A 162 11.24 -5.80 10.48
CA PRO A 162 12.57 -6.38 10.57
C PRO A 162 13.29 -6.31 9.22
N PHE A 163 14.60 -6.18 9.25
CA PHE A 163 15.41 -6.05 8.02
C PHE A 163 15.16 -7.19 7.02
N SER A 164 15.21 -8.43 7.49
CA SER A 164 14.97 -9.61 6.64
C SER A 164 13.58 -9.59 6.01
N SER A 165 12.55 -9.26 6.78
CA SER A 165 11.18 -9.19 6.28
C SER A 165 10.98 -8.06 5.26
N ALA A 166 11.62 -6.91 5.47
CA ALA A 166 11.60 -5.80 4.51
C ALA A 166 12.33 -6.19 3.21
N GLN A 167 13.45 -6.90 3.31
CA GLN A 167 14.20 -7.43 2.18
C GLN A 167 13.38 -8.42 1.36
N ASP A 168 12.77 -9.40 2.03
CA ASP A 168 11.97 -10.44 1.39
C ASP A 168 10.73 -9.84 0.71
N LEU A 169 10.03 -8.94 1.40
CA LEU A 169 8.89 -8.22 0.83
C LEU A 169 9.31 -7.42 -0.40
N PHE A 170 10.43 -6.69 -0.31
CA PHE A 170 10.94 -5.88 -1.40
C PHE A 170 11.24 -6.69 -2.67
N GLN A 171 11.70 -7.93 -2.54
CA GLN A 171 11.95 -8.82 -3.68
C GLN A 171 10.66 -9.24 -4.36
N LYS A 172 9.61 -9.47 -3.59
CA LYS A 172 8.33 -10.04 -4.04
C LYS A 172 7.36 -9.02 -4.61
N VAL A 173 7.26 -7.83 -3.99
CA VAL A 173 6.27 -6.82 -4.40
C VAL A 173 6.71 -6.06 -5.64
N TYR A 174 5.74 -5.49 -6.36
CA TYR A 174 5.92 -4.67 -7.56
C TYR A 174 4.98 -3.45 -7.52
N GLN A 175 5.27 -2.45 -8.34
CA GLN A 175 4.43 -1.27 -8.47
C GLN A 175 3.02 -1.66 -8.90
N GLY A 176 2.00 -1.11 -8.24
CA GLY A 176 0.59 -1.39 -8.53
C GLY A 176 -0.02 -2.49 -7.67
N ILE A 177 0.78 -3.32 -6.98
CA ILE A 177 0.24 -4.37 -6.10
C ILE A 177 -0.67 -3.77 -5.02
N PRO A 178 -1.85 -4.38 -4.74
CA PRO A 178 -2.72 -3.93 -3.67
C PRO A 178 -2.07 -4.04 -2.30
N VAL A 179 -2.31 -3.04 -1.46
CA VAL A 179 -1.96 -3.02 -0.05
C VAL A 179 -3.23 -2.78 0.75
N VAL A 180 -3.63 -3.77 1.54
CA VAL A 180 -4.85 -3.77 2.35
C VAL A 180 -4.50 -3.55 3.81
N CYS A 181 -4.88 -2.40 4.36
CA CYS A 181 -4.68 -2.07 5.77
C CYS A 181 -6.01 -2.13 6.51
N HIS A 182 -6.05 -2.83 7.66
CA HIS A 182 -7.25 -2.96 8.50
C HIS A 182 -6.91 -3.22 9.97
N PHE A 183 -7.94 -3.11 10.84
CA PHE A 183 -7.88 -3.51 12.25
C PHE A 183 -8.49 -4.88 12.48
#